data_8ab67fd2cfd6875bbe80a1a7f0e22a43
#
_entry.id   8ab67fd2cfd6875bbe80a1a7f0e22a43
#
_cell.length_a   1.000
_cell.length_b   1.000
_cell.length_c   1.000
_cell.angle_alpha   90.00
_cell.angle_beta   90.00
_cell.angle_gamma   90.00
#
_symmetry.space_group_name_H-M   'P 1'
#
loop_
_entity.id
_entity.type
_entity.pdbx_description
1 polymer ?
#
loop_
_entity_poly.entity_id
_entity_poly.type
_entity_poly.pdbx_seq_one_letter_code
_entity_poly.pdbx_strand_id
1 'polypeptide(L)'
;KSRFGDSVFFNENLHVNTTNVCTLACRFCAFRKGPRHSEAYSLSPEEFVSRIEPYEGKIDEVHAVGGLHPDWNIEHYSDIYRLTKQRFPEISIKSLTAVEVKHIASRSGLGVLETLTILRDSGLDSLPGGGAEILVDTIRDRICMGKEKSSEYLEIHGIAHDLGIPTNCTMLFGTIESTKDRITHMNKLRKQQDSTGGLQCFVPYPFLKDNTRLPEARLASGEEVIRVISLSRIMLDNIPHIKASRMNIGDHLATIAINSGA
;
A
#
# COMPACT_ATOMS: atom_id res chain seq x y z
N LYS A 1 -21.74 -12.32 -3.94
CA LYS A 1 -22.07 -13.43 -4.84
C LYS A 1 -22.55 -12.97 -6.23
N SER A 2 -23.32 -11.90 -6.34
CA SER A 2 -23.82 -11.43 -7.65
C SER A 2 -22.71 -11.04 -8.64
N ARG A 3 -21.52 -10.65 -8.17
CA ARG A 3 -20.42 -10.17 -9.02
C ARG A 3 -19.51 -11.29 -9.52
N PHE A 4 -19.17 -12.25 -8.66
CA PHE A 4 -18.18 -13.30 -8.93
C PHE A 4 -18.70 -14.72 -8.65
N GLY A 5 -19.99 -14.88 -8.35
CA GLY A 5 -20.55 -16.16 -7.99
C GLY A 5 -19.97 -16.70 -6.68
N ASP A 6 -19.46 -17.91 -6.72
CA ASP A 6 -18.79 -18.57 -5.59
C ASP A 6 -17.26 -18.53 -5.68
N SER A 7 -16.71 -17.75 -6.64
CA SER A 7 -15.27 -17.60 -6.79
C SER A 7 -14.67 -16.71 -5.72
N VAL A 8 -13.55 -17.13 -5.15
CA VAL A 8 -12.71 -16.39 -4.22
C VAL A 8 -11.35 -16.18 -4.86
N PHE A 9 -10.88 -14.94 -4.87
CA PHE A 9 -9.59 -14.59 -5.46
C PHE A 9 -8.55 -14.45 -4.35
N PHE A 10 -7.36 -14.95 -4.60
CA PHE A 10 -6.20 -14.79 -3.74
C PHE A 10 -4.94 -14.66 -4.61
N ASN A 11 -3.88 -14.16 -4.04
CA ASN A 11 -2.56 -14.15 -4.65
C ASN A 11 -1.53 -14.71 -3.66
N GLU A 12 -0.57 -15.44 -4.17
CA GLU A 12 0.58 -15.92 -3.41
C GLU A 12 1.69 -14.89 -3.56
N ASN A 13 1.93 -14.11 -2.52
CA ASN A 13 2.94 -13.06 -2.55
C ASN A 13 3.96 -13.17 -1.41
N LEU A 14 5.14 -12.66 -1.69
CA LEU A 14 6.21 -12.47 -0.72
C LEU A 14 6.36 -10.99 -0.39
N HIS A 15 6.34 -10.65 0.90
CA HIS A 15 6.69 -9.31 1.34
C HIS A 15 8.21 -9.18 1.53
N VAL A 16 8.84 -8.34 0.71
CA VAL A 16 10.26 -7.97 0.85
C VAL A 16 10.35 -6.45 0.99
N ASN A 17 10.41 -5.97 2.22
CA ASN A 17 10.54 -4.54 2.46
C ASN A 17 12.00 -4.12 2.25
N THR A 18 12.22 -3.12 1.40
CA THR A 18 13.55 -2.69 0.98
C THR A 18 14.38 -2.11 2.12
N THR A 19 13.73 -1.35 3.01
CA THR A 19 14.36 -0.72 4.18
C THR A 19 13.33 -0.36 5.24
N ASN A 20 13.73 -0.36 6.51
CA ASN A 20 12.96 0.23 7.60
C ASN A 20 13.46 1.63 7.99
N VAL A 21 14.52 2.13 7.36
CA VAL A 21 15.01 3.50 7.55
C VAL A 21 14.04 4.48 6.90
N CYS A 22 13.50 5.41 7.69
CA CYS A 22 12.50 6.36 7.20
C CYS A 22 12.71 7.75 7.78
N THR A 23 12.71 8.77 6.91
CA THR A 23 12.78 10.19 7.30
C THR A 23 11.50 10.69 7.95
N LEU A 24 10.34 10.04 7.69
CA LEU A 24 9.09 10.37 8.35
C LEU A 24 8.97 9.69 9.71
N ALA A 25 8.08 10.23 10.54
CA ALA A 25 7.84 9.76 11.90
C ALA A 25 6.35 9.53 12.17
N CYS A 26 5.66 8.81 11.27
CA CYS A 26 4.25 8.49 11.41
C CYS A 26 3.95 7.81 12.75
N ARG A 27 2.94 8.31 13.46
CA ARG A 27 2.63 7.86 14.83
C ARG A 27 2.07 6.44 14.88
N PHE A 28 1.44 5.99 13.82
CA PHE A 28 0.88 4.65 13.69
C PHE A 28 1.91 3.60 13.24
N CYS A 29 3.10 4.01 12.77
CA CYS A 29 4.06 3.10 12.17
C CYS A 29 4.99 2.49 13.23
N ALA A 30 4.88 1.17 13.43
CA ALA A 30 5.78 0.37 14.25
C ALA A 30 7.05 -0.07 13.52
N PHE A 31 7.03 -0.04 12.19
CA PHE A 31 8.10 -0.55 11.33
C PHE A 31 9.31 0.37 11.23
N ARG A 32 9.08 1.68 11.26
CA ARG A 32 10.09 2.72 11.04
C ARG A 32 11.21 2.69 12.05
N LYS A 33 12.44 2.75 11.57
CA LYS A 33 13.65 2.98 12.37
C LYS A 33 14.37 4.25 11.91
N GLY A 34 15.12 4.86 12.81
CA GLY A 34 16.07 5.92 12.42
C GLY A 34 17.35 5.30 11.85
N PRO A 35 18.13 6.02 11.03
CA PRO A 35 19.31 5.44 10.34
C PRO A 35 20.41 4.92 11.28
N ARG A 36 20.44 5.40 12.54
CA ARG A 36 21.42 4.95 13.55
C ARG A 36 20.84 3.95 14.55
N HIS A 37 19.65 3.42 14.31
CA HIS A 37 19.05 2.43 15.18
C HIS A 37 19.72 1.06 14.96
N SER A 38 19.93 0.27 16.03
CA SER A 38 20.59 -1.04 15.93
C SER A 38 19.86 -2.04 15.04
N GLU A 39 18.54 -1.91 14.90
CA GLU A 39 17.71 -2.73 14.03
C GLU A 39 17.44 -2.10 12.65
N ALA A 40 18.11 -0.99 12.31
CA ALA A 40 17.99 -0.40 10.99
C ALA A 40 18.63 -1.31 9.94
N TYR A 41 17.94 -1.46 8.80
CA TYR A 41 18.48 -2.19 7.65
C TYR A 41 18.11 -1.49 6.35
N SER A 42 18.90 -1.76 5.32
CA SER A 42 18.70 -1.27 3.95
C SER A 42 19.28 -2.32 3.02
N LEU A 43 18.45 -2.86 2.12
CA LEU A 43 18.85 -3.94 1.22
C LEU A 43 19.49 -3.38 -0.05
N SER A 44 20.61 -3.96 -0.49
CA SER A 44 21.09 -3.77 -1.86
C SER A 44 20.15 -4.45 -2.87
N PRO A 45 20.25 -4.14 -4.17
CA PRO A 45 19.50 -4.86 -5.20
C PRO A 45 19.72 -6.37 -5.15
N GLU A 46 20.95 -6.82 -4.93
CA GLU A 46 21.33 -8.24 -4.84
C GLU A 46 20.74 -8.89 -3.58
N GLU A 47 20.79 -8.20 -2.44
CA GLU A 47 20.16 -8.67 -1.21
C GLU A 47 18.66 -8.78 -1.34
N PHE A 48 18.02 -7.84 -2.05
CA PHE A 48 16.60 -7.91 -2.34
C PHE A 48 16.23 -9.17 -3.15
N VAL A 49 16.95 -9.41 -4.24
CA VAL A 49 16.75 -10.59 -5.11
C VAL A 49 17.01 -11.88 -4.35
N SER A 50 18.05 -11.94 -3.51
CA SER A 50 18.36 -13.13 -2.72
C SER A 50 17.25 -13.53 -1.73
N ARG A 51 16.42 -12.55 -1.30
CA ARG A 51 15.22 -12.84 -0.46
C ARG A 51 14.11 -13.53 -1.23
N ILE A 52 14.08 -13.40 -2.56
CA ILE A 52 13.07 -14.00 -3.44
C ILE A 52 13.45 -15.44 -3.82
N GLU A 53 14.73 -15.71 -4.01
CA GLU A 53 15.24 -17.02 -4.50
C GLU A 53 14.62 -18.26 -3.82
N PRO A 54 14.45 -18.35 -2.48
CA PRO A 54 13.87 -19.53 -1.83
C PRO A 54 12.40 -19.78 -2.20
N TYR A 55 11.74 -18.79 -2.83
CA TYR A 55 10.32 -18.80 -3.17
C TYR A 55 10.06 -18.86 -4.67
N GLU A 56 11.11 -19.01 -5.50
CA GLU A 56 10.99 -19.16 -6.95
C GLU A 56 10.01 -20.31 -7.30
N GLY A 57 9.07 -20.03 -8.18
CA GLY A 57 8.00 -20.99 -8.57
C GLY A 57 6.91 -21.23 -7.52
N LYS A 58 6.93 -20.50 -6.39
CA LYS A 58 5.94 -20.62 -5.30
C LYS A 58 5.14 -19.33 -5.08
N ILE A 59 5.51 -18.25 -5.74
CA ILE A 59 4.87 -16.93 -5.61
C ILE A 59 4.64 -16.32 -6.97
N ASP A 60 3.56 -15.55 -7.10
CA ASP A 60 3.21 -14.80 -8.30
C ASP A 60 3.65 -13.34 -8.21
N GLU A 61 3.83 -12.83 -6.99
CA GLU A 61 4.04 -11.41 -6.73
C GLU A 61 5.04 -11.17 -5.60
N VAL A 62 5.93 -10.21 -5.81
CA VAL A 62 6.70 -9.58 -4.72
C VAL A 62 6.04 -8.26 -4.34
N HIS A 63 5.67 -8.12 -3.07
CA HIS A 63 5.14 -6.90 -2.49
C HIS A 63 6.24 -6.17 -1.72
N ALA A 64 6.70 -5.04 -2.25
CA ALA A 64 7.82 -4.30 -1.71
C ALA A 64 7.43 -2.86 -1.36
N VAL A 65 7.36 -2.56 -0.07
CA VAL A 65 7.22 -1.20 0.46
C VAL A 65 8.28 -0.97 1.53
N GLY A 66 8.70 0.26 1.72
CA GLY A 66 9.77 0.54 2.67
C GLY A 66 9.62 1.88 3.38
N GLY A 67 10.68 2.23 4.11
CA GLY A 67 10.85 3.56 4.63
C GLY A 67 11.35 4.52 3.55
N LEU A 68 11.20 5.82 3.78
CA LEU A 68 11.78 6.86 2.93
C LEU A 68 13.26 7.00 3.26
N HIS A 69 14.10 6.26 2.55
CA HIS A 69 15.54 6.27 2.78
C HIS A 69 16.13 7.64 2.39
N PRO A 70 16.96 8.28 3.23
CA PRO A 70 17.47 9.63 2.97
C PRO A 70 18.38 9.74 1.75
N ASP A 71 19.08 8.66 1.39
CA ASP A 71 20.13 8.69 0.38
C ASP A 71 19.74 7.98 -0.94
N TRP A 72 18.62 7.25 -0.98
CA TRP A 72 18.22 6.53 -2.18
C TRP A 72 17.50 7.43 -3.18
N ASN A 73 17.84 7.24 -4.43
CA ASN A 73 17.25 7.89 -5.60
C ASN A 73 16.60 6.86 -6.53
N ILE A 74 16.18 7.26 -7.72
CA ILE A 74 15.52 6.43 -8.72
C ILE A 74 16.38 5.24 -9.17
N GLU A 75 17.71 5.40 -9.24
CA GLU A 75 18.63 4.37 -9.73
C GLU A 75 18.57 3.13 -8.84
N HIS A 76 18.59 3.30 -7.51
CA HIS A 76 18.51 2.18 -6.57
C HIS A 76 17.28 1.31 -6.80
N TYR A 77 16.10 1.93 -6.96
CA TYR A 77 14.86 1.19 -7.19
C TYR A 77 14.80 0.57 -8.60
N SER A 78 15.29 1.29 -9.61
CA SER A 78 15.38 0.78 -10.97
C SER A 78 16.26 -0.46 -11.05
N ASP A 79 17.38 -0.48 -10.33
CA ASP A 79 18.30 -1.62 -10.29
C ASP A 79 17.66 -2.83 -9.57
N ILE A 80 16.95 -2.60 -8.47
CA ILE A 80 16.14 -3.65 -7.81
C ILE A 80 15.18 -4.30 -8.82
N TYR A 81 14.42 -3.49 -9.57
CA TYR A 81 13.40 -4.03 -10.48
C TYR A 81 14.00 -4.72 -11.69
N ARG A 82 15.02 -4.12 -12.34
CA ARG A 82 15.73 -4.74 -13.47
C ARG A 82 16.34 -6.08 -13.06
N LEU A 83 17.05 -6.12 -11.94
CA LEU A 83 17.69 -7.34 -11.47
C LEU A 83 16.65 -8.41 -11.11
N THR A 84 15.54 -8.01 -10.47
CA THR A 84 14.43 -8.93 -10.18
C THR A 84 13.83 -9.51 -11.46
N LYS A 85 13.53 -8.67 -12.46
CA LYS A 85 12.98 -9.13 -13.76
C LYS A 85 13.95 -9.96 -14.57
N GLN A 86 15.25 -9.70 -14.48
CA GLN A 86 16.29 -10.53 -15.13
C GLN A 86 16.33 -11.93 -14.51
N ARG A 87 16.20 -12.02 -13.19
CA ARG A 87 16.28 -13.29 -12.46
C ARG A 87 14.95 -14.06 -12.43
N PHE A 88 13.83 -13.34 -12.34
CA PHE A 88 12.49 -13.86 -12.18
C PHE A 88 11.50 -13.12 -13.11
N PRO A 89 11.52 -13.37 -14.42
CA PRO A 89 10.74 -12.60 -15.40
C PRO A 89 9.21 -12.68 -15.18
N GLU A 90 8.72 -13.78 -14.65
CA GLU A 90 7.29 -14.02 -14.43
C GLU A 90 6.74 -13.40 -13.12
N ILE A 91 7.61 -13.04 -12.18
CA ILE A 91 7.16 -12.47 -10.90
C ILE A 91 6.69 -11.04 -11.11
N SER A 92 5.47 -10.73 -10.68
CA SER A 92 4.93 -9.38 -10.65
C SER A 92 5.56 -8.56 -9.51
N ILE A 93 6.02 -7.34 -9.81
CA ILE A 93 6.60 -6.42 -8.84
C ILE A 93 5.53 -5.39 -8.46
N LYS A 94 4.93 -5.54 -7.29
CA LYS A 94 4.04 -4.58 -6.66
C LYS A 94 4.83 -3.79 -5.62
N SER A 95 5.18 -2.56 -5.92
CA SER A 95 6.09 -1.80 -5.07
C SER A 95 5.72 -0.32 -4.98
N LEU A 96 6.23 0.33 -3.97
CA LEU A 96 6.15 1.76 -3.70
C LEU A 96 4.74 2.30 -3.40
N THR A 97 4.63 2.96 -2.29
CA THR A 97 3.46 3.79 -1.96
C THR A 97 3.57 5.17 -2.62
N ALA A 98 2.48 5.91 -2.71
CA ALA A 98 2.50 7.27 -3.28
C ALA A 98 3.54 8.19 -2.59
N VAL A 99 3.72 8.07 -1.28
CA VAL A 99 4.72 8.85 -0.55
C VAL A 99 6.16 8.46 -0.93
N GLU A 100 6.41 7.17 -1.21
CA GLU A 100 7.72 6.72 -1.69
C GLU A 100 7.99 7.23 -3.11
N VAL A 101 7.01 7.18 -4.01
CA VAL A 101 7.13 7.75 -5.37
C VAL A 101 7.47 9.24 -5.30
N LYS A 102 6.74 10.01 -4.48
CA LYS A 102 7.01 11.45 -4.27
C LYS A 102 8.42 11.70 -3.71
N HIS A 103 8.85 10.87 -2.75
CA HIS A 103 10.18 10.96 -2.15
C HIS A 103 11.28 10.69 -3.19
N ILE A 104 11.15 9.61 -3.95
CA ILE A 104 12.11 9.23 -5.02
C ILE A 104 12.18 10.33 -6.06
N ALA A 105 11.05 10.86 -6.54
CA ALA A 105 10.98 11.96 -7.48
C ALA A 105 11.78 13.17 -6.97
N SER A 106 11.54 13.58 -5.72
CA SER A 106 12.26 14.68 -5.09
C SER A 106 13.76 14.42 -4.95
N ARG A 107 14.16 13.19 -4.56
CA ARG A 107 15.57 12.80 -4.39
C ARG A 107 16.32 12.74 -5.71
N SER A 108 15.62 12.48 -6.80
CA SER A 108 16.18 12.36 -8.15
C SER A 108 16.11 13.66 -8.96
N GLY A 109 15.45 14.70 -8.44
CA GLY A 109 15.22 15.95 -9.18
C GLY A 109 14.25 15.77 -10.35
N LEU A 110 13.34 14.78 -10.29
CA LEU A 110 12.40 14.42 -11.35
C LEU A 110 10.96 14.80 -10.98
N GLY A 111 10.09 14.88 -12.00
CA GLY A 111 8.64 14.90 -11.80
C GLY A 111 8.07 13.50 -11.51
N VAL A 112 6.86 13.43 -10.92
CA VAL A 112 6.18 12.16 -10.61
C VAL A 112 5.94 11.33 -11.87
N LEU A 113 5.50 11.95 -12.97
CA LEU A 113 5.27 11.27 -14.25
C LEU A 113 6.54 10.61 -14.77
N GLU A 114 7.64 11.34 -14.80
CA GLU A 114 8.93 10.84 -15.26
C GLU A 114 9.44 9.72 -14.35
N THR A 115 9.32 9.89 -13.03
CA THR A 115 9.69 8.87 -12.04
C THR A 115 8.93 7.56 -12.27
N LEU A 116 7.61 7.62 -12.40
CA LEU A 116 6.78 6.43 -12.64
C LEU A 116 7.07 5.79 -14.00
N THR A 117 7.37 6.59 -15.04
CA THR A 117 7.77 6.09 -16.35
C THR A 117 9.05 5.28 -16.26
N ILE A 118 10.10 5.82 -15.63
CA ILE A 118 11.39 5.13 -15.46
C ILE A 118 11.22 3.83 -14.64
N LEU A 119 10.46 3.88 -13.56
CA LEU A 119 10.24 2.71 -12.70
C LEU A 119 9.45 1.61 -13.43
N ARG A 120 8.40 1.96 -14.19
CA ARG A 120 7.65 1.04 -15.04
C ARG A 120 8.57 0.37 -16.06
N ASP A 121 9.36 1.16 -16.77
CA ASP A 121 10.29 0.67 -17.80
C ASP A 121 11.43 -0.16 -17.20
N SER A 122 11.67 -0.03 -15.90
CA SER A 122 12.60 -0.87 -15.12
C SER A 122 11.96 -2.15 -14.58
N GLY A 123 10.64 -2.32 -14.67
CA GLY A 123 9.94 -3.55 -14.27
C GLY A 123 8.90 -3.41 -13.14
N LEU A 124 8.56 -2.18 -12.72
CA LEU A 124 7.44 -1.98 -11.78
C LEU A 124 6.11 -2.31 -12.46
N ASP A 125 5.35 -3.27 -11.93
CA ASP A 125 4.08 -3.70 -12.50
C ASP A 125 2.86 -3.02 -11.87
N SER A 126 2.90 -2.69 -10.57
CA SER A 126 1.76 -2.09 -9.87
C SER A 126 2.13 -1.39 -8.57
N LEU A 127 1.25 -0.50 -8.08
CA LEU A 127 1.40 0.13 -6.77
C LEU A 127 0.46 -0.51 -5.73
N PRO A 128 0.92 -0.76 -4.50
CA PRO A 128 0.13 -1.43 -3.45
C PRO A 128 -0.95 -0.56 -2.79
N GLY A 129 -0.95 0.75 -3.05
CA GLY A 129 -1.95 1.68 -2.52
C GLY A 129 -1.78 2.07 -1.06
N GLY A 130 -0.74 1.62 -0.38
CA GLY A 130 -0.38 2.08 0.97
C GLY A 130 -0.08 3.58 0.98
N GLY A 131 -0.03 4.17 2.17
CA GLY A 131 0.18 5.62 2.31
C GLY A 131 -1.11 6.45 2.35
N ALA A 132 -2.25 5.90 1.90
CA ALA A 132 -3.55 6.55 2.01
C ALA A 132 -3.93 6.85 3.46
N GLU A 133 -3.73 5.90 4.32
CA GLU A 133 -4.18 5.84 5.71
C GLU A 133 -5.66 6.23 5.83
N ILE A 134 -5.92 7.52 5.96
CA ILE A 134 -7.24 8.14 5.83
C ILE A 134 -7.12 9.41 4.98
N LEU A 135 -7.88 9.54 3.90
CA LEU A 135 -7.82 10.68 2.96
C LEU A 135 -8.60 11.90 3.48
N VAL A 136 -8.36 12.25 4.74
CA VAL A 136 -8.86 13.45 5.44
C VAL A 136 -7.67 14.14 6.05
N ASP A 137 -7.26 15.28 5.51
CA ASP A 137 -5.97 15.91 5.83
C ASP A 137 -5.85 16.32 7.29
N THR A 138 -6.93 16.73 7.95
CA THR A 138 -6.93 17.03 9.40
C THR A 138 -6.60 15.81 10.27
N ILE A 139 -6.93 14.61 9.83
CA ILE A 139 -6.53 13.36 10.49
C ILE A 139 -5.09 13.00 10.11
N ARG A 140 -4.74 13.10 8.81
CA ARG A 140 -3.38 12.81 8.30
C ARG A 140 -2.33 13.65 9.03
N ASP A 141 -2.57 14.94 9.22
CA ASP A 141 -1.66 15.86 9.92
C ASP A 141 -1.40 15.44 11.39
N ARG A 142 -2.34 14.71 12.00
CA ARG A 142 -2.19 14.19 13.38
C ARG A 142 -1.51 12.83 13.46
N ILE A 143 -1.71 11.93 12.50
CA ILE A 143 -1.18 10.55 12.56
C ILE A 143 0.07 10.34 11.71
N CYS A 144 0.26 11.13 10.64
CA CYS A 144 1.39 11.00 9.70
C CYS A 144 1.84 12.37 9.16
N MET A 145 2.12 13.29 10.05
CA MET A 145 2.62 14.63 9.71
C MET A 145 3.84 14.54 8.75
N GLY A 146 3.84 15.35 7.70
CA GLY A 146 4.89 15.39 6.69
C GLY A 146 4.67 14.43 5.51
N LYS A 147 3.64 13.57 5.53
CA LYS A 147 3.20 12.86 4.33
C LYS A 147 2.52 13.79 3.34
N GLU A 148 2.41 13.32 2.11
CA GLU A 148 1.63 13.98 1.05
C GLU A 148 0.18 14.23 1.50
N LYS A 149 -0.44 15.27 0.97
CA LYS A 149 -1.87 15.55 1.18
C LYS A 149 -2.73 14.54 0.41
N SER A 150 -4.00 14.44 0.81
CA SER A 150 -4.94 13.51 0.18
C SER A 150 -5.12 13.75 -1.33
N SER A 151 -5.02 15.02 -1.79
CA SER A 151 -5.07 15.35 -3.21
C SER A 151 -3.83 14.86 -3.96
N GLU A 152 -2.63 15.01 -3.40
CA GLU A 152 -1.37 14.55 -4.00
C GLU A 152 -1.33 13.01 -4.09
N TYR A 153 -1.84 12.30 -3.05
CA TYR A 153 -1.99 10.84 -3.09
C TYR A 153 -2.84 10.42 -4.30
N LEU A 154 -4.01 11.04 -4.49
CA LEU A 154 -4.90 10.72 -5.59
C LEU A 154 -4.30 11.10 -6.96
N GLU A 155 -3.60 12.22 -7.05
CA GLU A 155 -2.90 12.66 -8.25
C GLU A 155 -1.82 11.65 -8.67
N ILE A 156 -0.98 11.18 -7.75
CA ILE A 156 0.05 10.18 -8.03
C ILE A 156 -0.57 8.89 -8.57
N HIS A 157 -1.67 8.42 -7.96
CA HIS A 157 -2.40 7.26 -8.47
C HIS A 157 -3.03 7.52 -9.84
N GLY A 158 -3.54 8.73 -10.09
CA GLY A 158 -4.05 9.13 -11.41
C GLY A 158 -2.97 9.05 -12.49
N ILE A 159 -1.80 9.61 -12.23
CA ILE A 159 -0.63 9.54 -13.14
C ILE A 159 -0.21 8.08 -13.39
N ALA A 160 -0.21 7.24 -12.35
CA ALA A 160 0.08 5.82 -12.52
C ALA A 160 -0.93 5.13 -13.44
N HIS A 161 -2.24 5.43 -13.29
CA HIS A 161 -3.29 4.89 -14.14
C HIS A 161 -3.15 5.34 -15.60
N ASP A 162 -2.82 6.61 -15.84
CA ASP A 162 -2.59 7.16 -17.20
C ASP A 162 -1.39 6.48 -17.89
N LEU A 163 -0.41 6.01 -17.10
CA LEU A 163 0.73 5.23 -17.59
C LEU A 163 0.41 3.73 -17.76
N GLY A 164 -0.81 3.29 -17.46
CA GLY A 164 -1.20 1.88 -17.49
C GLY A 164 -0.69 1.06 -16.31
N ILE A 165 -0.20 1.71 -15.23
CA ILE A 165 0.22 1.05 -13.98
C ILE A 165 -1.02 0.91 -13.10
N PRO A 166 -1.57 -0.30 -12.91
CA PRO A 166 -2.69 -0.52 -12.02
C PRO A 166 -2.28 -0.32 -10.56
N THR A 167 -3.25 0.09 -9.72
CA THR A 167 -2.95 0.30 -8.31
C THR A 167 -4.01 -0.34 -7.41
N ASN A 168 -3.63 -0.64 -6.18
CA ASN A 168 -4.59 -0.86 -5.12
C ASN A 168 -4.86 0.45 -4.37
N CYS A 169 -5.84 0.46 -3.50
CA CYS A 169 -6.06 1.51 -2.53
C CYS A 169 -6.34 0.92 -1.15
N THR A 170 -6.03 1.67 -0.10
CA THR A 170 -6.11 1.18 1.27
C THR A 170 -6.79 2.20 2.18
N MET A 171 -7.31 1.73 3.31
CA MET A 171 -7.74 2.57 4.41
C MET A 171 -7.21 1.98 5.72
N LEU A 172 -6.53 2.79 6.53
CA LEU A 172 -6.19 2.45 7.90
C LEU A 172 -7.30 2.99 8.82
N PHE A 173 -8.00 2.12 9.53
CA PHE A 173 -9.11 2.50 10.41
C PHE A 173 -8.91 1.97 11.83
N GLY A 174 -9.63 2.53 12.79
CA GLY A 174 -9.43 2.25 14.22
C GLY A 174 -8.31 3.09 14.83
N THR A 175 -7.96 4.22 14.20
CA THR A 175 -7.02 5.22 14.72
C THR A 175 -7.77 6.30 15.51
N ILE A 176 -7.81 7.53 15.01
CA ILE A 176 -8.51 8.67 15.65
C ILE A 176 -9.65 9.21 14.78
N GLU A 177 -9.83 8.60 13.62
CA GLU A 177 -10.83 8.99 12.63
C GLU A 177 -12.25 8.64 13.10
N SER A 178 -13.25 9.37 12.59
CA SER A 178 -14.67 9.10 12.78
C SER A 178 -15.22 8.26 11.61
N THR A 179 -16.43 7.74 11.79
CA THR A 179 -17.18 7.08 10.69
C THR A 179 -17.37 8.02 9.49
N LYS A 180 -17.59 9.32 9.73
CA LYS A 180 -17.71 10.32 8.67
C LYS A 180 -16.42 10.44 7.87
N ASP A 181 -15.26 10.36 8.53
CA ASP A 181 -13.96 10.43 7.85
C ASP A 181 -13.73 9.20 6.97
N ARG A 182 -14.11 8.00 7.42
CA ARG A 182 -14.09 6.76 6.62
C ARG A 182 -14.96 6.85 5.37
N ILE A 183 -16.18 7.39 5.51
CA ILE A 183 -17.08 7.64 4.38
C ILE A 183 -16.48 8.65 3.41
N THR A 184 -15.90 9.74 3.92
CA THR A 184 -15.22 10.75 3.11
C THR A 184 -14.06 10.13 2.32
N HIS A 185 -13.27 9.28 2.97
CA HIS A 185 -12.17 8.55 2.34
C HIS A 185 -12.68 7.67 1.17
N MET A 186 -13.68 6.82 1.43
CA MET A 186 -14.24 5.94 0.41
C MET A 186 -14.87 6.72 -0.75
N ASN A 187 -15.54 7.84 -0.48
CA ASN A 187 -16.08 8.71 -1.53
C ASN A 187 -14.99 9.31 -2.44
N LYS A 188 -13.82 9.66 -1.88
CA LYS A 188 -12.68 10.12 -2.68
C LYS A 188 -12.14 9.02 -3.59
N LEU A 189 -11.99 7.81 -3.07
CA LEU A 189 -11.56 6.65 -3.86
C LEU A 189 -12.58 6.27 -4.94
N ARG A 190 -13.88 6.32 -4.62
CA ARG A 190 -14.93 6.09 -5.61
C ARG A 190 -14.81 7.06 -6.78
N LYS A 191 -14.68 8.35 -6.48
CA LYS A 191 -14.51 9.40 -7.52
C LYS A 191 -13.25 9.20 -8.34
N GLN A 192 -12.15 8.79 -7.70
CA GLN A 192 -10.91 8.46 -8.41
C GLN A 192 -11.14 7.31 -9.39
N GLN A 193 -11.82 6.24 -8.94
CA GLN A 193 -12.13 5.10 -9.80
C GLN A 193 -13.06 5.47 -10.95
N ASP A 194 -14.07 6.30 -10.70
CA ASP A 194 -14.97 6.81 -11.77
C ASP A 194 -14.19 7.62 -12.82
N SER A 195 -13.13 8.31 -12.41
CA SER A 195 -12.30 9.14 -13.29
C SER A 195 -11.24 8.35 -14.05
N THR A 196 -10.56 7.38 -13.42
CA THR A 196 -9.35 6.77 -13.99
C THR A 196 -9.46 5.26 -14.23
N GLY A 197 -10.37 4.57 -13.55
CA GLY A 197 -10.60 3.12 -13.73
C GLY A 197 -9.47 2.18 -13.25
N GLY A 198 -8.34 2.72 -12.76
CA GLY A 198 -7.12 1.94 -12.50
C GLY A 198 -7.01 1.30 -11.12
N LEU A 199 -7.97 1.52 -10.20
CA LEU A 199 -7.97 0.86 -8.90
C LEU A 199 -8.47 -0.58 -9.02
N GLN A 200 -7.63 -1.55 -8.72
CA GLN A 200 -7.95 -2.98 -8.80
C GLN A 200 -8.60 -3.52 -7.53
N CYS A 201 -8.10 -3.08 -6.37
CA CYS A 201 -8.50 -3.63 -5.09
C CYS A 201 -8.48 -2.57 -4.00
N PHE A 202 -9.49 -2.61 -3.12
CA PHE A 202 -9.50 -1.84 -1.88
C PHE A 202 -9.21 -2.75 -0.68
N VAL A 203 -8.30 -2.32 0.20
CA VAL A 203 -7.91 -3.08 1.39
C VAL A 203 -8.10 -2.23 2.66
N PRO A 204 -9.14 -2.48 3.45
CA PRO A 204 -9.28 -1.86 4.76
C PRO A 204 -8.42 -2.60 5.80
N TYR A 205 -7.48 -1.89 6.42
CA TYR A 205 -6.61 -2.39 7.48
C TYR A 205 -7.07 -1.89 8.85
N PRO A 206 -7.44 -2.76 9.80
CA PRO A 206 -7.59 -2.33 11.18
C PRO A 206 -6.24 -1.95 11.77
N PHE A 207 -6.19 -0.85 12.51
CA PHE A 207 -4.99 -0.41 13.19
C PHE A 207 -4.59 -1.38 14.29
N LEU A 208 -3.31 -1.74 14.30
CA LEU A 208 -2.67 -2.52 15.35
C LEU A 208 -1.79 -1.60 16.20
N LYS A 209 -2.00 -1.59 17.52
CA LYS A 209 -1.42 -0.59 18.42
C LYS A 209 0.02 -0.88 18.83
N ASP A 210 0.45 -2.12 18.76
CA ASP A 210 1.73 -2.58 19.29
C ASP A 210 2.91 -1.82 18.68
N ASN A 211 3.81 -1.35 19.54
CA ASN A 211 5.02 -0.60 19.17
C ASN A 211 4.76 0.70 18.39
N THR A 212 3.56 1.26 18.51
CA THR A 212 3.19 2.54 17.87
C THR A 212 3.18 3.70 18.88
N ARG A 213 3.03 4.94 18.36
CA ARG A 213 2.99 6.17 19.17
C ARG A 213 1.62 6.87 19.08
N LEU A 214 0.55 6.08 19.00
CA LEU A 214 -0.83 6.57 18.90
C LEU A 214 -1.68 6.00 20.06
N PRO A 215 -1.43 6.43 21.32
CA PRO A 215 -2.11 5.89 22.50
C PRO A 215 -3.62 6.17 22.51
N GLU A 216 -4.06 7.26 21.87
CA GLU A 216 -5.47 7.66 21.76
C GLU A 216 -6.26 6.90 20.70
N ALA A 217 -5.65 5.96 19.98
CA ALA A 217 -6.34 5.17 18.97
C ALA A 217 -7.50 4.36 19.56
N ARG A 218 -8.59 4.28 18.80
CA ARG A 218 -9.79 3.50 19.12
C ARG A 218 -9.81 2.22 18.31
N LEU A 219 -9.17 1.18 18.83
CA LEU A 219 -9.05 -0.09 18.12
C LEU A 219 -10.40 -0.64 17.67
N ALA A 220 -10.46 -1.07 16.42
CA ALA A 220 -11.65 -1.68 15.87
C ALA A 220 -11.93 -3.06 16.48
N SER A 221 -13.17 -3.34 16.83
CA SER A 221 -13.62 -4.69 17.19
C SER A 221 -13.73 -5.58 15.94
N GLY A 222 -13.82 -6.90 16.13
CA GLY A 222 -14.05 -7.83 15.02
C GLY A 222 -15.37 -7.53 14.28
N GLU A 223 -16.44 -7.16 15.00
CA GLU A 223 -17.71 -6.72 14.40
C GLU A 223 -17.51 -5.47 13.54
N GLU A 224 -16.75 -4.49 14.03
CA GLU A 224 -16.46 -3.27 13.29
C GLU A 224 -15.64 -3.56 12.01
N VAL A 225 -14.70 -4.49 12.06
CA VAL A 225 -13.93 -4.94 10.89
C VAL A 225 -14.88 -5.48 9.81
N ILE A 226 -15.80 -6.38 10.17
CA ILE A 226 -16.77 -6.94 9.22
C ILE A 226 -17.71 -5.86 8.67
N ARG A 227 -18.17 -4.94 9.53
CA ARG A 227 -19.01 -3.81 9.12
C ARG A 227 -18.29 -2.89 8.12
N VAL A 228 -17.02 -2.59 8.35
CA VAL A 228 -16.21 -1.77 7.43
C VAL A 228 -16.05 -2.47 6.09
N ILE A 229 -15.75 -3.77 6.06
CA ILE A 229 -15.61 -4.55 4.82
C ILE A 229 -16.94 -4.56 4.04
N SER A 230 -18.06 -4.86 4.70
CA SER A 230 -19.38 -4.89 4.06
C SER A 230 -19.78 -3.52 3.49
N LEU A 231 -19.55 -2.46 4.26
CA LEU A 231 -19.82 -1.09 3.82
C LEU A 231 -18.93 -0.70 2.65
N SER A 232 -17.65 -1.10 2.67
CA SER A 232 -16.72 -0.86 1.57
C SER A 232 -17.21 -1.48 0.27
N ARG A 233 -17.73 -2.71 0.30
CA ARG A 233 -18.32 -3.37 -0.89
C ARG A 233 -19.52 -2.61 -1.45
N ILE A 234 -20.36 -2.03 -0.57
CA ILE A 234 -21.53 -1.23 -0.99
C ILE A 234 -21.10 0.11 -1.58
N MET A 235 -20.17 0.80 -0.93
CA MET A 235 -19.73 2.14 -1.31
C MET A 235 -18.79 2.15 -2.52
N LEU A 236 -17.99 1.11 -2.68
CA LEU A 236 -16.97 0.98 -3.72
C LEU A 236 -17.36 -0.13 -4.72
N ASP A 237 -18.61 -0.11 -5.18
CA ASP A 237 -19.14 -1.08 -6.17
C ASP A 237 -18.44 -0.95 -7.53
N ASN A 238 -17.79 0.19 -7.81
CA ASN A 238 -16.97 0.43 -9.00
C ASN A 238 -15.53 -0.14 -8.88
N ILE A 239 -15.05 -0.50 -7.69
CA ILE A 239 -13.75 -1.18 -7.53
C ILE A 239 -13.95 -2.71 -7.61
N PRO A 240 -13.18 -3.44 -8.45
CA PRO A 240 -13.36 -4.87 -8.65
C PRO A 240 -13.33 -5.68 -7.36
N HIS A 241 -12.31 -5.52 -6.54
CA HIS A 241 -12.09 -6.35 -5.38
C HIS A 241 -12.06 -5.56 -4.06
N ILE A 242 -12.68 -6.12 -3.01
CA ILE A 242 -12.48 -5.70 -1.62
C ILE A 242 -11.73 -6.83 -0.93
N LYS A 243 -10.57 -6.56 -0.37
CA LYS A 243 -9.70 -7.58 0.21
C LYS A 243 -9.82 -7.63 1.73
N ALA A 244 -10.01 -8.84 2.26
CA ALA A 244 -9.78 -9.13 3.67
C ALA A 244 -8.31 -9.50 3.87
N SER A 245 -7.54 -8.67 4.60
CA SER A 245 -6.13 -8.96 4.86
C SER A 245 -5.99 -9.98 5.99
N ARG A 246 -5.91 -11.25 5.65
CA ARG A 246 -5.78 -12.37 6.61
C ARG A 246 -4.68 -12.15 7.65
N MET A 247 -3.54 -11.59 7.23
CA MET A 247 -2.41 -11.30 8.13
C MET A 247 -2.75 -10.30 9.24
N ASN A 248 -3.72 -9.39 8.99
CA ASN A 248 -4.11 -8.35 9.95
C ASN A 248 -5.31 -8.75 10.81
N ILE A 249 -6.23 -9.57 10.29
CA ILE A 249 -7.48 -9.88 10.97
C ILE A 249 -7.60 -11.34 11.42
N GLY A 250 -6.65 -12.20 11.03
CA GLY A 250 -6.65 -13.62 11.32
C GLY A 250 -7.64 -14.43 10.47
N ASP A 251 -7.47 -15.74 10.48
CA ASP A 251 -8.21 -16.67 9.61
C ASP A 251 -9.71 -16.64 9.85
N HIS A 252 -10.13 -16.59 11.10
CA HIS A 252 -11.55 -16.62 11.47
C HIS A 252 -12.32 -15.42 10.92
N LEU A 253 -11.83 -14.19 11.16
CA LEU A 253 -12.48 -12.98 10.62
C LEU A 253 -12.36 -12.89 9.11
N ALA A 254 -11.24 -13.34 8.52
CA ALA A 254 -11.08 -13.36 7.06
C ALA A 254 -12.12 -14.26 6.40
N THR A 255 -12.42 -15.44 6.97
CA THR A 255 -13.46 -16.35 6.47
C THR A 255 -14.85 -15.71 6.54
N ILE A 256 -15.17 -15.01 7.63
CA ILE A 256 -16.44 -14.28 7.74
C ILE A 256 -16.50 -13.14 6.71
N ALA A 257 -15.39 -12.43 6.53
CA ALA A 257 -15.29 -11.30 5.62
C ALA A 257 -15.56 -11.66 4.15
N ILE A 258 -15.09 -12.84 3.69
CA ILE A 258 -15.38 -13.36 2.35
C ILE A 258 -16.89 -13.45 2.11
N ASN A 259 -17.67 -13.88 3.11
CA ASN A 259 -19.12 -13.93 3.02
C ASN A 259 -19.81 -12.58 3.27
N SER A 260 -19.06 -11.54 3.63
CA SER A 260 -19.56 -10.21 4.02
C SER A 260 -19.17 -9.10 3.06
N GLY A 261 -18.56 -9.42 1.90
CA GLY A 261 -18.25 -8.43 0.86
C GLY A 261 -16.80 -8.38 0.38
N ALA A 262 -15.89 -9.10 1.05
CA ALA A 262 -14.52 -9.26 0.56
C ALA A 262 -14.45 -10.17 -0.66
#